data_64a38773cade438238aa1a83f137b18c
#
_entry.id   64a38773cade438238aa1a83f137b18c
#
_cell.length_a   1.000
_cell.length_b   1.000
_cell.length_c   1.000
_cell.angle_alpha   90.00
_cell.angle_beta   90.00
_cell.angle_gamma   90.00
#
_symmetry.space_group_name_H-M   'P 1'
#
loop_
_entity.id
_entity.type
_entity.pdbx_description
1 polymer ?
#
loop_
_entity_poly.entity_id
_entity_poly.type
_entity_poly.pdbx_seq_one_letter_code
_entity_poly.pdbx_strand_id
1 'polypeptide(L)'
;MVSETDHPLQRRYAVSPDKFRRQMQCLKVMGYTPISLDDLHGYFVNKYSNLPEKPIAITFDDGYIDNYENAFPVLKEYNFPAAIFMVSGFIGKFNMWDIANGYPEKPLMGWRELQEIVKGGVTIGSHTINHPWLTQLNSDEAKREVGESKKSLEDRLGMPINHFAYPYGDLNQPIVDMVKDAGYVTACSVRAGFNMKNTDPFILKRIGVFGEDSLWRFALKVTLGTNEGNLSDRVKYYIRRLADRIR
;
A
#
# COMPACT_ATOMS: atom_id res chain seq x y z
N MET A 1 -3.28 -5.41 -7.64
CA MET A 1 -3.69 -6.80 -7.99
C MET A 1 -2.46 -7.59 -8.45
N VAL A 2 -2.38 -8.88 -8.09
CA VAL A 2 -1.37 -9.81 -8.60
C VAL A 2 -2.06 -10.92 -9.38
N SER A 3 -2.47 -10.63 -10.60
CA SER A 3 -3.27 -11.52 -11.47
C SER A 3 -2.98 -11.30 -12.93
N GLU A 4 -3.28 -12.31 -13.75
CA GLU A 4 -3.40 -12.13 -15.18
C GLU A 4 -4.71 -11.41 -15.51
N THR A 5 -4.69 -10.56 -16.55
CA THR A 5 -5.89 -9.90 -17.06
C THR A 5 -5.71 -9.44 -18.50
N ASP A 6 -6.72 -9.65 -19.31
CA ASP A 6 -6.81 -9.08 -20.66
C ASP A 6 -7.69 -7.81 -20.70
N HIS A 7 -8.34 -7.46 -19.59
CA HIS A 7 -9.23 -6.33 -19.51
C HIS A 7 -8.46 -5.00 -19.59
N PRO A 8 -8.74 -4.11 -20.55
CA PRO A 8 -7.92 -2.91 -20.83
C PRO A 8 -7.75 -2.00 -19.61
N LEU A 9 -8.80 -1.77 -18.81
CA LEU A 9 -8.75 -0.90 -17.63
C LEU A 9 -7.94 -1.52 -16.48
N GLN A 10 -7.95 -2.84 -16.35
CA GLN A 10 -7.21 -3.54 -15.28
C GLN A 10 -5.74 -3.77 -15.62
N ARG A 11 -5.38 -3.87 -16.90
CA ARG A 11 -4.01 -4.18 -17.34
C ARG A 11 -2.96 -3.31 -16.68
N ARG A 12 -3.29 -2.04 -16.44
CA ARG A 12 -2.39 -1.11 -15.75
C ARG A 12 -2.11 -1.54 -14.30
N TYR A 13 -3.12 -2.01 -13.57
CA TYR A 13 -3.02 -2.29 -12.13
C TYR A 13 -2.78 -3.76 -11.79
N ALA A 14 -2.82 -4.64 -12.78
CA ALA A 14 -2.61 -6.08 -12.62
C ALA A 14 -1.17 -6.46 -13.00
N VAL A 15 -0.39 -6.86 -12.02
CA VAL A 15 0.95 -7.43 -12.20
C VAL A 15 0.80 -8.95 -12.28
N SER A 16 1.33 -9.62 -13.33
CA SER A 16 1.22 -11.07 -13.39
C SER A 16 1.99 -11.76 -12.25
N PRO A 17 1.55 -12.95 -11.79
CA PRO A 17 2.21 -13.67 -10.70
C PRO A 17 3.70 -13.92 -10.96
N ASP A 18 4.08 -14.29 -12.18
CA ASP A 18 5.47 -14.48 -12.57
C ASP A 18 6.29 -13.18 -12.50
N LYS A 19 5.69 -12.08 -12.95
CA LYS A 19 6.32 -10.77 -12.88
C LYS A 19 6.50 -10.33 -11.44
N PHE A 20 5.48 -10.53 -10.60
CA PHE A 20 5.56 -10.23 -9.17
C PHE A 20 6.69 -11.03 -8.50
N ARG A 21 6.78 -12.33 -8.74
CA ARG A 21 7.88 -13.17 -8.24
C ARG A 21 9.25 -12.63 -8.63
N ARG A 22 9.42 -12.28 -9.90
CA ARG A 22 10.69 -11.68 -10.41
C ARG A 22 10.98 -10.32 -9.76
N GLN A 23 9.96 -9.53 -9.44
CA GLN A 23 10.13 -8.27 -8.72
C GLN A 23 10.61 -8.51 -7.28
N MET A 24 10.06 -9.49 -6.56
CA MET A 24 10.53 -9.86 -5.22
C MET A 24 11.97 -10.37 -5.25
N GLN A 25 12.31 -11.23 -6.22
CA GLN A 25 13.68 -11.66 -6.45
C GLN A 25 14.62 -10.47 -6.73
N CYS A 26 14.18 -9.53 -7.56
CA CYS A 26 14.94 -8.31 -7.87
C CYS A 26 15.24 -7.50 -6.62
N LEU A 27 14.26 -7.27 -5.74
CA LEU A 27 14.48 -6.58 -4.46
C LEU A 27 15.56 -7.27 -3.63
N LYS A 28 15.48 -8.60 -3.50
CA LYS A 28 16.47 -9.38 -2.77
C LYS A 28 17.88 -9.25 -3.36
N VAL A 29 18.02 -9.37 -4.68
CA VAL A 29 19.32 -9.25 -5.38
C VAL A 29 19.89 -7.84 -5.28
N MET A 30 19.04 -6.81 -5.28
CA MET A 30 19.46 -5.41 -5.11
C MET A 30 19.78 -5.05 -3.64
N GLY A 31 19.63 -5.98 -2.70
CA GLY A 31 19.93 -5.79 -1.29
C GLY A 31 18.88 -4.98 -0.53
N TYR A 32 17.65 -4.90 -1.03
CA TYR A 32 16.55 -4.33 -0.26
C TYR A 32 16.14 -5.26 0.87
N THR A 33 15.83 -4.68 2.02
CA THR A 33 15.29 -5.38 3.18
C THR A 33 13.83 -4.96 3.37
N PRO A 34 12.86 -5.84 3.06
CA PRO A 34 11.47 -5.55 3.34
C PRO A 34 11.22 -5.41 4.83
N ILE A 35 10.49 -4.36 5.21
CA ILE A 35 10.09 -4.03 6.57
C ILE A 35 8.58 -3.89 6.67
N SER A 36 8.02 -4.09 7.85
CA SER A 36 6.62 -3.82 8.11
C SER A 36 6.34 -2.32 8.23
N LEU A 37 5.07 -1.93 8.15
CA LEU A 37 4.67 -0.55 8.46
C LEU A 37 4.81 -0.23 9.96
N ASP A 38 4.72 -1.25 10.83
CA ASP A 38 5.00 -1.09 12.27
C ASP A 38 6.49 -0.78 12.52
N ASP A 39 7.41 -1.41 11.79
CA ASP A 39 8.84 -1.07 11.85
C ASP A 39 9.10 0.37 11.40
N LEU A 40 8.45 0.78 10.31
CA LEU A 40 8.55 2.16 9.81
C LEU A 40 7.98 3.15 10.83
N HIS A 41 6.81 2.86 11.42
CA HIS A 41 6.23 3.68 12.49
C HIS A 41 7.18 3.74 13.70
N GLY A 42 7.69 2.59 14.15
CA GLY A 42 8.66 2.54 15.25
C GLY A 42 9.89 3.41 15.01
N TYR A 43 10.37 3.48 13.76
CA TYR A 43 11.43 4.40 13.38
C TYR A 43 11.00 5.87 13.51
N PHE A 44 9.80 6.24 13.06
CA PHE A 44 9.31 7.63 13.15
C PHE A 44 9.18 8.12 14.59
N VAL A 45 8.70 7.28 15.49
CA VAL A 45 8.52 7.62 16.93
C VAL A 45 9.76 7.36 17.77
N ASN A 46 10.93 7.14 17.16
CA ASN A 46 12.22 6.88 17.83
C ASN A 46 12.23 5.62 18.73
N LYS A 47 11.34 4.65 18.50
CA LYS A 47 11.41 3.33 19.12
C LYS A 47 12.63 2.55 18.61
N TYR A 48 12.99 2.75 17.35
CA TYR A 48 14.19 2.21 16.71
C TYR A 48 15.11 3.35 16.27
N SER A 49 16.41 3.23 16.53
CA SER A 49 17.41 4.21 16.13
C SER A 49 17.65 4.22 14.62
N ASN A 50 17.63 3.05 14.00
CA ASN A 50 17.91 2.86 12.57
C ASN A 50 16.99 1.81 11.94
N LEU A 51 16.71 1.98 10.66
CA LEU A 51 16.20 0.95 9.77
C LEU A 51 17.38 0.22 9.07
N PRO A 52 17.14 -0.92 8.42
CA PRO A 52 18.11 -1.55 7.51
C PRO A 52 18.63 -0.56 6.47
N GLU A 53 19.77 -0.87 5.83
CA GLU A 53 20.42 0.04 4.87
C GLU A 53 19.53 0.43 3.69
N LYS A 54 18.75 -0.53 3.16
CA LYS A 54 17.80 -0.32 2.05
C LYS A 54 16.41 -0.83 2.43
N PRO A 55 15.71 -0.12 3.35
CA PRO A 55 14.39 -0.57 3.79
C PRO A 55 13.36 -0.34 2.70
N ILE A 56 12.41 -1.27 2.55
CA ILE A 56 11.28 -1.14 1.65
C ILE A 56 10.02 -1.74 2.29
N ALA A 57 8.90 -1.02 2.26
CA ALA A 57 7.61 -1.57 2.66
C ALA A 57 6.81 -1.98 1.41
N ILE A 58 6.23 -3.17 1.42
CA ILE A 58 5.40 -3.70 0.34
C ILE A 58 3.95 -3.54 0.76
N THR A 59 3.14 -2.92 -0.10
CA THR A 59 1.72 -2.67 0.21
C THR A 59 0.82 -3.02 -0.95
N PHE A 60 -0.38 -3.47 -0.62
CA PHE A 60 -1.47 -3.74 -1.56
C PHE A 60 -2.72 -3.02 -1.08
N ASP A 61 -3.49 -2.46 -2.00
CA ASP A 61 -4.77 -1.81 -1.71
C ASP A 61 -5.93 -2.73 -2.10
N ASP A 62 -7.15 -2.37 -1.70
CA ASP A 62 -8.44 -2.97 -2.03
C ASP A 62 -8.73 -4.34 -1.41
N GLY A 63 -7.73 -5.18 -1.20
CA GLY A 63 -7.92 -6.51 -0.62
C GLY A 63 -8.45 -7.57 -1.59
N TYR A 64 -8.10 -7.49 -2.87
CA TYR A 64 -8.46 -8.51 -3.87
C TYR A 64 -7.99 -9.91 -3.46
N ILE A 65 -8.77 -10.93 -3.83
CA ILE A 65 -8.47 -12.33 -3.52
C ILE A 65 -7.13 -12.78 -4.11
N ASP A 66 -6.71 -12.20 -5.23
CA ASP A 66 -5.42 -12.49 -5.87
C ASP A 66 -4.20 -12.13 -5.00
N ASN A 67 -4.36 -11.27 -4.01
CA ASN A 67 -3.31 -10.98 -3.04
C ASN A 67 -3.08 -12.20 -2.12
N TYR A 68 -4.13 -12.95 -1.79
CA TYR A 68 -4.02 -14.21 -1.05
C TYR A 68 -3.53 -15.35 -1.94
N GLU A 69 -4.12 -15.52 -3.12
CA GLU A 69 -3.85 -16.65 -4.00
C GLU A 69 -2.46 -16.59 -4.65
N ASN A 70 -2.02 -15.40 -5.05
CA ASN A 70 -0.81 -15.22 -5.87
C ASN A 70 0.32 -14.46 -5.17
N ALA A 71 0.00 -13.37 -4.43
CA ALA A 71 1.05 -12.58 -3.78
C ALA A 71 1.55 -13.23 -2.49
N PHE A 72 0.65 -13.65 -1.63
CA PHE A 72 0.99 -14.19 -0.31
C PHE A 72 1.93 -15.40 -0.34
N PRO A 73 1.74 -16.42 -1.22
CA PRO A 73 2.69 -17.53 -1.33
C PRO A 73 4.12 -17.06 -1.67
N VAL A 74 4.25 -16.08 -2.56
CA VAL A 74 5.54 -15.53 -2.95
C VAL A 74 6.17 -14.74 -1.79
N LEU A 75 5.39 -13.89 -1.10
CA LEU A 75 5.88 -13.15 0.07
C LEU A 75 6.37 -14.10 1.17
N LYS A 76 5.63 -15.19 1.41
CA LYS A 76 6.00 -16.22 2.38
C LYS A 76 7.29 -16.94 2.00
N GLU A 77 7.47 -17.31 0.73
CA GLU A 77 8.69 -17.94 0.21
C GLU A 77 9.93 -17.07 0.46
N TYR A 78 9.82 -15.77 0.29
CA TYR A 78 10.91 -14.82 0.52
C TYR A 78 11.02 -14.34 1.98
N ASN A 79 10.06 -14.70 2.83
CA ASN A 79 9.91 -14.16 4.19
C ASN A 79 9.82 -12.63 4.20
N PHE A 80 9.06 -12.08 3.27
CA PHE A 80 8.88 -10.64 3.11
C PHE A 80 7.58 -10.18 3.79
N PRO A 81 7.66 -9.30 4.80
CA PRO A 81 6.48 -8.67 5.36
C PRO A 81 5.81 -7.77 4.30
N ALA A 82 4.49 -7.65 4.41
CA ALA A 82 3.69 -6.77 3.57
C ALA A 82 2.48 -6.24 4.35
N ALA A 83 1.84 -5.21 3.82
CA ALA A 83 0.56 -4.73 4.33
C ALA A 83 -0.51 -4.77 3.23
N ILE A 84 -1.73 -5.16 3.60
CA ILE A 84 -2.89 -5.15 2.70
C ILE A 84 -3.97 -4.27 3.32
N PHE A 85 -4.41 -3.26 2.58
CA PHE A 85 -5.45 -2.32 3.00
C PHE A 85 -6.82 -2.80 2.49
N MET A 86 -7.73 -3.08 3.42
CA MET A 86 -9.01 -3.72 3.15
C MET A 86 -10.14 -2.71 3.07
N VAL A 87 -10.98 -2.83 2.04
CA VAL A 87 -12.28 -2.17 1.99
C VAL A 87 -13.26 -2.97 2.83
N SER A 88 -13.48 -2.55 4.08
CA SER A 88 -14.09 -3.39 5.13
C SER A 88 -15.55 -3.78 4.85
N GLY A 89 -16.30 -2.96 4.13
CA GLY A 89 -17.70 -3.23 3.75
C GLY A 89 -17.86 -4.30 2.66
N PHE A 90 -16.77 -4.66 1.98
CA PHE A 90 -16.80 -5.60 0.86
C PHE A 90 -15.97 -6.87 1.09
N ILE A 91 -15.55 -7.15 2.32
CA ILE A 91 -14.86 -8.40 2.67
C ILE A 91 -15.74 -9.60 2.29
N GLY A 92 -15.20 -10.52 1.48
CA GLY A 92 -15.90 -11.68 0.94
C GLY A 92 -16.93 -11.38 -0.13
N LYS A 93 -16.90 -10.17 -0.68
CA LYS A 93 -17.77 -9.71 -1.79
C LYS A 93 -16.93 -9.34 -3.01
N PHE A 94 -17.41 -8.41 -3.83
CA PHE A 94 -16.78 -7.93 -5.04
C PHE A 94 -16.48 -6.42 -4.96
N ASN A 95 -15.62 -5.92 -5.86
CA ASN A 95 -15.19 -4.53 -5.99
C ASN A 95 -16.30 -3.61 -6.55
N MET A 96 -17.42 -3.51 -5.84
CA MET A 96 -18.63 -2.81 -6.32
C MET A 96 -18.38 -1.33 -6.67
N TRP A 97 -17.42 -0.67 -6.02
CA TRP A 97 -17.07 0.74 -6.29
C TRP A 97 -16.47 0.98 -7.67
N ASP A 98 -15.91 -0.06 -8.30
CA ASP A 98 -15.28 0.05 -9.63
C ASP A 98 -16.20 -0.38 -10.77
N ILE A 99 -17.23 -1.18 -10.49
CA ILE A 99 -18.13 -1.73 -11.53
C ILE A 99 -18.83 -0.61 -12.28
N ALA A 100 -19.31 0.43 -11.57
CA ALA A 100 -19.94 1.59 -12.18
C ALA A 100 -19.01 2.37 -13.12
N ASN A 101 -17.69 2.22 -12.96
CA ASN A 101 -16.65 2.82 -13.79
C ASN A 101 -16.19 1.90 -14.94
N GLY A 102 -16.90 0.79 -15.18
CA GLY A 102 -16.63 -0.15 -16.28
C GLY A 102 -15.49 -1.15 -15.99
N TYR A 103 -15.02 -1.24 -14.75
CA TYR A 103 -14.08 -2.30 -14.35
C TYR A 103 -14.83 -3.62 -14.20
N PRO A 104 -14.18 -4.76 -14.51
CA PRO A 104 -14.80 -6.06 -14.30
C PRO A 104 -14.93 -6.36 -12.80
N GLU A 105 -15.96 -7.14 -12.50
CA GLU A 105 -16.16 -7.68 -11.16
C GLU A 105 -14.97 -8.56 -10.74
N LYS A 106 -14.44 -8.31 -9.55
CA LYS A 106 -13.34 -9.05 -8.96
C LYS A 106 -13.65 -9.38 -7.49
N PRO A 107 -13.43 -10.62 -7.05
CA PRO A 107 -13.66 -11.00 -5.68
C PRO A 107 -12.60 -10.40 -4.74
N LEU A 108 -13.04 -10.04 -3.54
CA LEU A 108 -12.18 -9.65 -2.43
C LEU A 108 -12.01 -10.82 -1.46
N MET A 109 -10.90 -10.80 -0.71
CA MET A 109 -10.66 -11.76 0.36
C MET A 109 -11.80 -11.78 1.38
N GLY A 110 -12.17 -12.97 1.83
CA GLY A 110 -13.06 -13.17 2.95
C GLY A 110 -12.29 -13.20 4.28
N TRP A 111 -13.04 -13.33 5.37
CA TRP A 111 -12.47 -13.35 6.72
C TRP A 111 -11.53 -14.53 6.96
N ARG A 112 -11.75 -15.66 6.29
CA ARG A 112 -10.88 -16.83 6.38
C ARG A 112 -9.50 -16.55 5.81
N GLU A 113 -9.44 -16.00 4.60
CA GLU A 113 -8.18 -15.63 3.94
C GLU A 113 -7.43 -14.56 4.74
N LEU A 114 -8.17 -13.56 5.30
CA LEU A 114 -7.58 -12.53 6.16
C LEU A 114 -6.92 -13.13 7.41
N GLN A 115 -7.58 -14.07 8.08
CA GLN A 115 -6.99 -14.75 9.25
C GLN A 115 -5.75 -15.57 8.89
N GLU A 116 -5.73 -16.19 7.70
CA GLU A 116 -4.59 -16.99 7.24
C GLU A 116 -3.38 -16.09 6.91
N ILE A 117 -3.58 -14.95 6.22
CA ILE A 117 -2.48 -14.04 5.88
C ILE A 117 -1.90 -13.33 7.11
N VAL A 118 -2.75 -13.00 8.10
CA VAL A 118 -2.29 -12.44 9.38
C VAL A 118 -1.39 -13.43 10.12
N LYS A 119 -1.78 -14.72 10.19
CA LYS A 119 -0.92 -15.76 10.76
C LYS A 119 0.39 -15.94 10.00
N GLY A 120 0.39 -15.61 8.72
CA GLY A 120 1.57 -15.62 7.86
C GLY A 120 2.43 -14.35 7.90
N GLY A 121 2.13 -13.41 8.80
CA GLY A 121 2.95 -12.21 9.02
C GLY A 121 2.60 -11.01 8.11
N VAL A 122 1.46 -11.05 7.42
CA VAL A 122 0.98 -9.90 6.66
C VAL A 122 0.15 -8.98 7.56
N THR A 123 0.44 -7.69 7.53
CA THR A 123 -0.29 -6.66 8.28
C THR A 123 -1.59 -6.30 7.55
N ILE A 124 -2.71 -6.21 8.28
CA ILE A 124 -3.95 -5.68 7.74
C ILE A 124 -4.06 -4.20 8.09
N GLY A 125 -4.35 -3.39 7.08
CA GLY A 125 -4.72 -1.99 7.21
C GLY A 125 -6.15 -1.75 6.74
N SER A 126 -6.64 -0.54 6.95
CA SER A 126 -7.96 -0.10 6.53
C SER A 126 -7.90 0.72 5.24
N HIS A 127 -8.91 0.53 4.38
CA HIS A 127 -9.12 1.29 3.15
C HIS A 127 -10.56 1.81 3.06
N THR A 128 -11.11 2.32 4.18
CA THR A 128 -12.50 2.75 4.36
C THR A 128 -13.52 1.60 4.36
N ILE A 129 -14.81 1.93 4.50
CA ILE A 129 -15.90 0.95 4.42
C ILE A 129 -16.24 0.68 2.94
N ASN A 130 -16.45 1.77 2.16
CA ASN A 130 -17.08 1.71 0.83
C ASN A 130 -16.16 2.22 -0.31
N HIS A 131 -14.90 2.56 -0.04
CA HIS A 131 -13.94 3.08 -1.01
C HIS A 131 -14.36 4.40 -1.68
N PRO A 132 -14.90 5.41 -0.94
CA PRO A 132 -15.33 6.67 -1.53
C PRO A 132 -14.18 7.65 -1.77
N TRP A 133 -14.44 8.69 -2.55
CA TRP A 133 -13.64 9.91 -2.55
C TRP A 133 -13.93 10.66 -1.25
N LEU A 134 -13.03 10.56 -0.27
CA LEU A 134 -13.25 11.08 1.10
C LEU A 134 -13.48 12.60 1.13
N THR A 135 -12.80 13.35 0.26
CA THR A 135 -12.95 14.81 0.21
C THR A 135 -14.28 15.29 -0.37
N GLN A 136 -15.05 14.38 -0.98
CA GLN A 136 -16.37 14.67 -1.54
C GLN A 136 -17.52 14.37 -0.56
N LEU A 137 -17.21 13.71 0.58
CA LEU A 137 -18.18 13.41 1.61
C LEU A 137 -18.34 14.59 2.58
N ASN A 138 -19.49 14.64 3.26
CA ASN A 138 -19.60 15.51 4.42
C ASN A 138 -18.77 14.96 5.60
N SER A 139 -18.52 15.80 6.61
CA SER A 139 -17.64 15.48 7.73
C SER A 139 -18.04 14.20 8.49
N ASP A 140 -19.33 14.01 8.70
CA ASP A 140 -19.84 12.86 9.50
C ASP A 140 -19.73 11.56 8.71
N GLU A 141 -20.01 11.61 7.41
CA GLU A 141 -19.81 10.48 6.50
C GLU A 141 -18.33 10.09 6.40
N ALA A 142 -17.44 11.06 6.23
CA ALA A 142 -16.01 10.80 6.14
C ALA A 142 -15.47 10.21 7.45
N LYS A 143 -15.87 10.74 8.61
CA LYS A 143 -15.51 10.17 9.92
C LYS A 143 -16.02 8.75 10.10
N ARG A 144 -17.23 8.45 9.64
CA ARG A 144 -17.80 7.12 9.68
C ARG A 144 -17.00 6.15 8.80
N GLU A 145 -16.70 6.52 7.54
CA GLU A 145 -15.91 5.72 6.61
C GLU A 145 -14.53 5.34 7.20
N VAL A 146 -13.88 6.28 7.86
CA VAL A 146 -12.57 6.09 8.48
C VAL A 146 -12.65 5.30 9.78
N GLY A 147 -13.54 5.69 10.71
CA GLY A 147 -13.59 5.13 12.06
C GLY A 147 -14.25 3.76 12.12
N GLU A 148 -15.40 3.56 11.46
CA GLU A 148 -16.12 2.28 11.50
C GLU A 148 -15.40 1.21 10.69
N SER A 149 -14.66 1.57 9.64
CA SER A 149 -13.78 0.64 8.92
C SER A 149 -12.73 0.03 9.86
N LYS A 150 -12.03 0.86 10.65
CA LYS A 150 -11.09 0.41 11.68
C LYS A 150 -11.76 -0.53 12.67
N LYS A 151 -12.86 -0.06 13.28
CA LYS A 151 -13.58 -0.80 14.30
C LYS A 151 -14.06 -2.17 13.80
N SER A 152 -14.65 -2.23 12.60
CA SER A 152 -15.13 -3.47 12.01
C SER A 152 -14.01 -4.50 11.80
N LEU A 153 -12.84 -4.07 11.36
CA LEU A 153 -11.67 -4.94 11.19
C LEU A 153 -11.13 -5.41 12.54
N GLU A 154 -11.01 -4.51 13.53
CA GLU A 154 -10.54 -4.83 14.88
C GLU A 154 -11.46 -5.81 15.60
N ASP A 155 -12.77 -5.59 15.56
CA ASP A 155 -13.79 -6.45 16.18
C ASP A 155 -13.73 -7.89 15.62
N ARG A 156 -13.43 -8.05 14.34
CA ARG A 156 -13.44 -9.37 13.67
C ARG A 156 -12.09 -10.08 13.71
N LEU A 157 -10.99 -9.34 13.68
CA LEU A 157 -9.63 -9.91 13.69
C LEU A 157 -9.06 -10.04 15.10
N GLY A 158 -9.63 -9.34 16.09
CA GLY A 158 -9.17 -9.35 17.49
C GLY A 158 -7.78 -8.71 17.67
N MET A 159 -7.39 -7.81 16.77
CA MET A 159 -6.09 -7.14 16.80
C MET A 159 -6.20 -5.67 16.39
N PRO A 160 -5.29 -4.79 16.83
CA PRO A 160 -5.30 -3.38 16.41
C PRO A 160 -5.08 -3.23 14.91
N ILE A 161 -5.81 -2.29 14.29
CA ILE A 161 -5.64 -1.87 12.90
C ILE A 161 -4.97 -0.49 12.90
N ASN A 162 -3.67 -0.47 12.74
CA ASN A 162 -2.82 0.70 12.94
C ASN A 162 -2.62 1.56 11.68
N HIS A 163 -2.86 1.00 10.50
CA HIS A 163 -2.48 1.60 9.23
C HIS A 163 -3.69 1.85 8.33
N PHE A 164 -3.66 2.98 7.64
CA PHE A 164 -4.70 3.41 6.71
C PHE A 164 -4.12 3.65 5.31
N ALA A 165 -4.92 3.50 4.26
CA ALA A 165 -4.61 4.02 2.94
C ALA A 165 -5.81 4.82 2.42
N TYR A 166 -5.54 6.00 1.84
CA TYR A 166 -6.59 6.85 1.28
C TYR A 166 -7.05 6.30 -0.06
N PRO A 167 -8.36 5.97 -0.25
CA PRO A 167 -8.90 5.60 -1.55
C PRO A 167 -8.54 6.64 -2.61
N TYR A 168 -8.07 6.19 -3.77
CA TYR A 168 -7.59 7.06 -4.87
C TYR A 168 -6.42 8.00 -4.50
N GLY A 169 -5.93 7.96 -3.27
CA GLY A 169 -5.03 8.97 -2.72
C GLY A 169 -5.70 10.31 -2.43
N ASP A 170 -7.03 10.31 -2.34
CA ASP A 170 -7.85 11.49 -2.11
C ASP A 170 -7.77 11.91 -0.64
N LEU A 171 -7.11 13.04 -0.38
CA LEU A 171 -6.87 13.57 0.95
C LEU A 171 -6.74 15.09 0.95
N ASN A 172 -7.22 15.69 2.03
CA ASN A 172 -6.96 17.06 2.44
C ASN A 172 -6.67 17.08 3.95
N GLN A 173 -6.31 18.23 4.50
CA GLN A 173 -5.95 18.30 5.92
C GLN A 173 -7.06 17.83 6.86
N PRO A 174 -8.35 18.21 6.69
CA PRO A 174 -9.44 17.67 7.52
C PRO A 174 -9.52 16.13 7.49
N ILE A 175 -9.37 15.49 6.33
CA ILE A 175 -9.37 14.01 6.25
C ILE A 175 -8.17 13.41 6.96
N VAL A 176 -6.98 14.00 6.82
CA VAL A 176 -5.78 13.55 7.55
C VAL A 176 -6.00 13.64 9.05
N ASP A 177 -6.61 14.71 9.54
CA ASP A 177 -6.90 14.88 10.98
C ASP A 177 -7.93 13.85 11.45
N MET A 178 -8.97 13.54 10.66
CA MET A 178 -9.92 12.46 10.97
C MET A 178 -9.24 11.09 11.08
N VAL A 179 -8.27 10.79 10.23
CA VAL A 179 -7.50 9.54 10.28
C VAL A 179 -6.64 9.48 11.55
N LYS A 180 -6.04 10.59 11.96
CA LYS A 180 -5.31 10.70 13.24
C LYS A 180 -6.24 10.49 14.43
N ASP A 181 -7.37 11.19 14.44
CA ASP A 181 -8.37 11.14 15.52
C ASP A 181 -8.99 9.74 15.66
N ALA A 182 -9.13 8.99 14.58
CA ALA A 182 -9.56 7.59 14.59
C ALA A 182 -8.51 6.63 15.20
N GLY A 183 -7.31 7.12 15.54
CA GLY A 183 -6.27 6.35 16.20
C GLY A 183 -5.45 5.45 15.27
N TYR A 184 -5.36 5.76 13.99
CA TYR A 184 -4.33 5.18 13.13
C TYR A 184 -2.96 5.78 13.45
N VAL A 185 -1.89 5.06 13.18
CA VAL A 185 -0.52 5.51 13.46
C VAL A 185 0.24 5.88 12.20
N THR A 186 -0.16 5.33 11.04
CA THR A 186 0.33 5.77 9.73
C THR A 186 -0.78 5.74 8.68
N ALA A 187 -0.63 6.57 7.63
CA ALA A 187 -1.51 6.51 6.46
C ALA A 187 -0.75 6.69 5.15
N CYS A 188 -1.10 5.88 4.16
CA CYS A 188 -0.45 5.82 2.86
C CYS A 188 -1.19 6.67 1.81
N SER A 189 -0.47 7.56 1.15
CA SER A 189 -0.93 8.29 -0.03
C SER A 189 -0.50 7.58 -1.33
N VAL A 190 -0.88 8.14 -2.49
CA VAL A 190 -0.38 7.72 -3.81
C VAL A 190 0.75 8.60 -4.34
N ARG A 191 1.25 9.54 -3.53
CA ARG A 191 2.35 10.44 -3.91
C ARG A 191 3.64 9.64 -4.00
N ALA A 192 4.34 9.74 -5.14
CA ALA A 192 5.63 9.07 -5.32
C ALA A 192 6.74 9.73 -4.49
N GLY A 193 7.68 8.92 -4.00
CA GLY A 193 8.87 9.42 -3.29
C GLY A 193 9.35 8.48 -2.20
N PHE A 194 10.44 8.88 -1.56
CA PHE A 194 10.97 8.22 -0.36
C PHE A 194 10.38 8.83 0.90
N ASN A 195 10.28 8.02 1.94
CA ASN A 195 9.91 8.45 3.28
C ASN A 195 11.17 8.63 4.11
N MET A 196 11.43 9.87 4.52
CA MET A 196 12.55 10.26 5.37
C MET A 196 12.07 10.39 6.82
N LYS A 197 13.00 10.54 7.77
CA LYS A 197 12.68 10.68 9.20
C LYS A 197 11.67 11.79 9.52
N ASN A 198 11.67 12.85 8.73
CA ASN A 198 10.77 14.01 8.87
C ASN A 198 9.51 13.92 7.97
N THR A 199 9.26 12.78 7.32
CA THR A 199 8.02 12.57 6.56
C THR A 199 6.85 12.49 7.53
N ASP A 200 5.73 13.17 7.20
CA ASP A 200 4.50 13.01 7.95
C ASP A 200 4.01 11.54 7.85
N PRO A 201 3.91 10.81 8.97
CA PRO A 201 3.49 9.41 8.96
C PRO A 201 2.06 9.21 8.45
N PHE A 202 1.26 10.27 8.40
CA PHE A 202 -0.11 10.23 7.86
C PHE A 202 -0.20 10.57 6.37
N ILE A 203 0.93 10.83 5.70
CA ILE A 203 0.99 11.07 4.26
C ILE A 203 2.20 10.32 3.67
N LEU A 204 2.29 9.02 3.98
CA LEU A 204 3.39 8.20 3.47
C LEU A 204 3.38 8.15 1.94
N LYS A 205 4.54 8.36 1.36
CA LYS A 205 4.74 8.27 -0.09
C LYS A 205 4.91 6.81 -0.48
N ARG A 206 4.38 6.46 -1.66
CA ARG A 206 4.50 5.11 -2.22
C ARG A 206 4.88 5.16 -3.69
N ILE A 207 5.61 4.17 -4.14
CA ILE A 207 5.97 3.99 -5.54
C ILE A 207 4.95 3.04 -6.16
N GLY A 208 4.19 3.52 -7.14
CA GLY A 208 3.21 2.71 -7.87
C GLY A 208 3.90 1.71 -8.79
N VAL A 209 3.59 0.42 -8.62
CA VAL A 209 4.04 -0.65 -9.50
C VAL A 209 2.87 -1.05 -10.40
N PHE A 210 3.09 -1.02 -11.72
CA PHE A 210 2.06 -1.23 -12.71
C PHE A 210 2.30 -2.49 -13.54
N GLY A 211 1.21 -3.06 -14.09
CA GLY A 211 1.27 -4.28 -14.91
C GLY A 211 2.19 -4.18 -16.12
N GLU A 212 2.32 -3.01 -16.71
CA GLU A 212 3.18 -2.73 -17.86
C GLU A 212 4.67 -2.53 -17.51
N ASP A 213 5.01 -2.40 -16.22
CA ASP A 213 6.40 -2.20 -15.81
C ASP A 213 7.25 -3.42 -16.16
N SER A 214 8.29 -3.21 -16.95
CA SER A 214 9.35 -4.19 -17.10
C SER A 214 10.13 -4.33 -15.79
N LEU A 215 10.87 -5.42 -15.62
CA LEU A 215 11.72 -5.60 -14.43
C LEU A 215 12.75 -4.47 -14.28
N TRP A 216 13.29 -3.99 -15.39
CA TRP A 216 14.21 -2.84 -15.41
C TRP A 216 13.51 -1.55 -14.94
N ARG A 217 12.30 -1.28 -15.43
CA ARG A 217 11.52 -0.12 -15.02
C ARG A 217 11.16 -0.19 -13.54
N PHE A 218 10.77 -1.36 -13.03
CA PHE A 218 10.57 -1.60 -11.61
C PHE A 218 11.83 -1.28 -10.79
N ALA A 219 13.00 -1.81 -11.19
CA ALA A 219 14.26 -1.54 -10.51
C ALA A 219 14.61 -0.04 -10.49
N LEU A 220 14.38 0.67 -11.59
CA LEU A 220 14.58 2.13 -11.65
C LEU A 220 13.60 2.87 -10.72
N LYS A 221 12.32 2.51 -10.73
CA LYS A 221 11.30 3.13 -9.87
C LYS A 221 11.69 3.04 -8.39
N VAL A 222 12.02 1.85 -7.91
CA VAL A 222 12.39 1.65 -6.49
C VAL A 222 13.71 2.32 -6.12
N THR A 223 14.65 2.44 -7.07
CA THR A 223 15.93 3.12 -6.85
C THR A 223 15.80 4.65 -6.84
N LEU A 224 14.88 5.20 -7.62
CA LEU A 224 14.74 6.64 -7.83
C LEU A 224 13.58 7.27 -7.03
N GLY A 225 12.72 6.46 -6.44
CA GLY A 225 11.55 6.95 -5.71
C GLY A 225 10.49 7.62 -6.61
N THR A 226 10.27 7.10 -7.82
CA THR A 226 9.38 7.72 -8.82
C THR A 226 8.45 6.70 -9.46
N ASN A 227 7.29 7.15 -9.93
CA ASN A 227 6.33 6.31 -10.66
C ASN A 227 6.70 6.15 -12.15
N GLU A 228 7.60 6.93 -12.68
CA GLU A 228 7.90 6.99 -14.11
C GLU A 228 9.00 6.00 -14.53
N GLY A 229 10.07 5.90 -13.74
CA GLY A 229 11.19 4.98 -14.00
C GLY A 229 11.89 5.25 -15.33
N ASN A 230 12.11 6.53 -15.68
CA ASN A 230 12.81 6.95 -16.89
C ASN A 230 14.12 7.69 -16.58
N LEU A 231 14.98 7.89 -17.61
CA LEU A 231 16.28 8.53 -17.43
C LEU A 231 16.21 10.00 -16.95
N SER A 232 15.16 10.74 -17.33
CA SER A 232 14.95 12.12 -16.87
C SER A 232 14.75 12.18 -15.36
N ASP A 233 14.10 11.18 -14.77
CA ASP A 233 13.90 11.09 -13.31
C ASP A 233 15.20 10.75 -12.59
N ARG A 234 16.11 10.03 -13.22
CA ARG A 234 17.45 9.79 -12.69
C ARG A 234 18.21 11.09 -12.49
N VAL A 235 18.16 11.98 -13.47
CA VAL A 235 18.76 13.32 -13.36
C VAL A 235 18.12 14.14 -12.25
N LYS A 236 16.80 14.18 -12.18
CA LYS A 236 16.04 14.87 -11.10
C LYS A 236 16.38 14.30 -9.72
N TYR A 237 16.51 12.98 -9.58
CA TYR A 237 16.89 12.33 -8.33
C TYR A 237 18.29 12.79 -7.87
N TYR A 238 19.30 12.76 -8.74
CA TYR A 238 20.65 13.19 -8.40
C TYR A 238 20.72 14.69 -8.06
N ILE A 239 19.99 15.53 -8.78
CA ILE A 239 19.90 16.98 -8.50
C ILE A 239 19.30 17.19 -7.10
N ARG A 240 18.19 16.53 -6.76
CA ARG A 240 17.57 16.65 -5.42
C ARG A 240 18.53 16.18 -4.33
N ARG A 241 19.19 15.04 -4.51
CA ARG A 241 20.14 14.50 -3.53
C ARG A 241 21.36 15.39 -3.33
N LEU A 242 21.80 16.11 -4.36
CA LEU A 242 22.85 17.13 -4.23
C LEU A 242 22.33 18.34 -3.45
N ALA A 243 21.12 18.82 -3.75
CA ALA A 243 20.50 19.93 -3.03
C ALA A 243 20.29 19.63 -1.53
N ASP A 244 19.91 18.40 -1.18
CA ASP A 244 19.71 17.96 0.21
C ASP A 244 21.03 17.80 1.01
N ARG A 245 22.18 17.69 0.32
CA ARG A 245 23.52 17.66 0.95
C ARG A 245 24.13 19.05 1.18
N ILE A 246 23.55 20.06 0.56
CA ILE A 246 24.01 21.46 0.64
C ILE A 246 23.20 22.26 1.68
N ARG A 247 22.12 21.68 2.17
CA ARG A 247 21.31 22.17 3.30
C ARG A 247 21.67 21.46 4.59
#